data_6673d9e9229807d613a046c4a8ed3616
#
_entry.id   6673d9e9229807d613a046c4a8ed3616
#
_cell.length_a   1.000
_cell.length_b   1.000
_cell.length_c   1.000
_cell.angle_alpha   90.00
_cell.angle_beta   90.00
_cell.angle_gamma   90.00
#
_symmetry.space_group_name_H-M   'P 1'
#
loop_
_entity.id
_entity.type
_entity.pdbx_description
1 polymer ?
#
loop_
_entity_poly.entity_id
_entity_poly.type
_entity_poly.pdbx_seq_one_letter_code
_entity_poly.pdbx_strand_id
1 'polypeptide(L)'
;MELFYLSLFFFIIYFSLGLWLIVRNTRISTSGNYLGIFFLSFSAGPLTRFLFELDVDKYYVLGCIFHLFFQSYILWFYFYIRSVLGNKISK
;
A
#
# COMPACT_ATOMS: atom_id res chain seq x y z
N MET A 1 -14.85 -18.55 0.10
CA MET A 1 -15.29 -17.78 -1.08
C MET A 1 -15.46 -16.31 -0.79
N GLU A 2 -16.23 -15.98 0.24
CA GLU A 2 -16.46 -14.57 0.56
C GLU A 2 -15.16 -13.83 0.91
N LEU A 3 -14.27 -14.49 1.62
CA LEU A 3 -12.99 -13.87 1.98
C LEU A 3 -12.11 -13.63 0.75
N PHE A 4 -12.22 -14.49 -0.24
CA PHE A 4 -11.49 -14.34 -1.49
C PHE A 4 -11.89 -13.04 -2.20
N TYR A 5 -13.17 -12.83 -2.36
CA TYR A 5 -13.66 -11.61 -3.02
C TYR A 5 -13.43 -10.37 -2.16
N LEU A 6 -13.50 -10.53 -0.85
CA LEU A 6 -13.26 -9.42 0.06
C LEU A 6 -11.81 -8.95 -0.04
N SER A 7 -10.87 -9.88 -0.13
CA SER A 7 -9.45 -9.52 -0.29
C SER A 7 -9.23 -8.78 -1.60
N LEU A 8 -9.83 -9.25 -2.68
CA LEU A 8 -9.71 -8.58 -3.97
C LEU A 8 -10.32 -7.18 -3.91
N PHE A 9 -11.46 -7.04 -3.25
CA PHE A 9 -12.14 -5.77 -3.11
C PHE A 9 -11.27 -4.76 -2.37
N PHE A 10 -10.68 -5.16 -1.24
CA PHE A 10 -9.79 -4.28 -0.48
C PHE A 10 -8.55 -3.92 -1.27
N PHE A 11 -7.99 -4.87 -2.02
CA PHE A 11 -6.85 -4.58 -2.86
C PHE A 11 -7.18 -3.48 -3.86
N ILE A 12 -8.31 -3.60 -4.54
CA ILE A 12 -8.72 -2.63 -5.56
C ILE A 12 -8.88 -1.25 -4.93
N ILE A 13 -9.53 -1.17 -3.77
CA ILE A 13 -9.77 0.10 -3.11
C ILE A 13 -8.45 0.77 -2.72
N TYR A 14 -7.59 0.05 -2.00
CA TYR A 14 -6.35 0.64 -1.51
C TYR A 14 -5.39 0.98 -2.65
N PHE A 15 -5.32 0.11 -3.64
CA PHE A 15 -4.46 0.35 -4.79
C PHE A 15 -4.92 1.59 -5.56
N SER A 16 -6.23 1.72 -5.77
CA SER A 16 -6.77 2.87 -6.49
C SER A 16 -6.53 4.17 -5.71
N LEU A 17 -6.73 4.15 -4.40
CA LEU A 17 -6.47 5.32 -3.58
C LEU A 17 -5.00 5.73 -3.63
N GLY A 18 -4.10 4.74 -3.55
CA GLY A 18 -2.68 5.03 -3.60
C GLY A 18 -2.27 5.64 -4.93
N LEU A 19 -2.72 5.07 -6.03
CA LEU A 19 -2.42 5.61 -7.35
C LEU A 19 -2.99 7.01 -7.52
N TRP A 20 -4.22 7.21 -7.09
CA TRP A 20 -4.87 8.52 -7.20
C TRP A 20 -4.07 9.59 -6.45
N LEU A 21 -3.64 9.26 -5.25
CA LEU A 21 -2.87 10.21 -4.44
C LEU A 21 -1.53 10.55 -5.10
N ILE A 22 -0.84 9.55 -5.63
CA ILE A 22 0.46 9.77 -6.26
C ILE A 22 0.29 10.61 -7.52
N VAL A 23 -0.67 10.26 -8.36
CA VAL A 23 -0.89 10.98 -9.62
C VAL A 23 -1.30 12.42 -9.34
N ARG A 24 -2.19 12.61 -8.37
CA ARG A 24 -2.67 13.94 -8.06
C ARG A 24 -1.60 14.83 -7.43
N ASN A 25 -0.72 14.26 -6.62
CA ASN A 25 0.20 15.04 -5.81
C ASN A 25 1.64 15.05 -6.31
N THR A 26 1.87 14.66 -7.56
CA THR A 26 3.23 14.57 -8.08
C THR A 26 4.03 15.86 -7.97
N ARG A 27 3.38 17.00 -7.99
CA ARG A 27 4.05 18.29 -7.94
C ARG A 27 3.70 19.11 -6.72
N ILE A 28 2.76 18.63 -5.90
CA ILE A 28 2.20 19.48 -4.85
C ILE A 28 2.88 19.23 -3.52
N SER A 29 3.06 17.96 -3.16
CA SER A 29 3.46 17.64 -1.80
C SER A 29 4.16 16.30 -1.73
N THR A 30 5.33 16.31 -1.08
CA THR A 30 6.02 15.07 -0.76
C THR A 30 5.19 14.21 0.18
N SER A 31 4.46 14.85 1.10
CA SER A 31 3.60 14.13 2.03
C SER A 31 2.53 13.32 1.30
N GLY A 32 1.93 13.90 0.26
CA GLY A 32 0.93 13.19 -0.52
C GLY A 32 1.51 11.96 -1.20
N ASN A 33 2.74 12.05 -1.67
CA ASN A 33 3.41 10.91 -2.29
C ASN A 33 3.67 9.80 -1.28
N TYR A 34 4.12 10.14 -0.08
CA TYR A 34 4.31 9.14 0.96
C TYR A 34 3.02 8.46 1.35
N LEU A 35 1.94 9.22 1.45
CA LEU A 35 0.64 8.65 1.76
C LEU A 35 0.17 7.71 0.66
N GLY A 36 0.40 8.10 -0.60
CA GLY A 36 0.06 7.25 -1.73
C GLY A 36 0.83 5.95 -1.71
N ILE A 37 2.13 6.01 -1.46
CA ILE A 37 2.95 4.80 -1.36
C ILE A 37 2.50 3.94 -0.18
N PHE A 38 2.10 4.57 0.93
CA PHE A 38 1.56 3.84 2.06
C PHE A 38 0.34 3.01 1.64
N PHE A 39 -0.61 3.60 0.93
CA PHE A 39 -1.78 2.87 0.49
C PHE A 39 -1.44 1.77 -0.51
N LEU A 40 -0.48 2.02 -1.41
CA LEU A 40 -0.04 0.98 -2.35
C LEU A 40 0.60 -0.18 -1.61
N SER A 41 1.44 0.10 -0.64
CA SER A 41 2.06 -0.96 0.15
C SER A 41 1.01 -1.72 0.96
N PHE A 42 0.06 -1.01 1.54
CA PHE A 42 -0.99 -1.62 2.33
C PHE A 42 -1.88 -2.52 1.47
N SER A 43 -2.06 -2.18 0.19
CA SER A 43 -2.85 -3.01 -0.72
C SER A 43 -2.21 -4.35 -1.02
N ALA A 44 -0.91 -4.46 -0.82
CA ALA A 44 -0.21 -5.72 -1.09
C ALA A 44 -0.63 -6.84 -0.14
N GLY A 45 -1.12 -6.51 1.07
CA GLY A 45 -1.61 -7.52 2.00
C GLY A 45 -2.78 -8.30 1.45
N PRO A 46 -3.88 -7.63 1.12
CA PRO A 46 -5.02 -8.32 0.49
C PRO A 46 -4.64 -9.03 -0.81
N LEU A 47 -3.73 -8.46 -1.60
CA LEU A 47 -3.29 -9.11 -2.83
C LEU A 47 -2.58 -10.41 -2.53
N THR A 48 -1.70 -10.45 -1.52
CA THR A 48 -1.00 -11.65 -1.12
C THR A 48 -2.00 -12.73 -0.72
N ARG A 49 -2.99 -12.36 0.08
CA ARG A 49 -4.00 -13.32 0.51
C ARG A 49 -4.79 -13.86 -0.68
N PHE A 50 -5.15 -12.98 -1.61
CA PHE A 50 -5.85 -13.37 -2.82
C PHE A 50 -5.05 -14.41 -3.61
N LEU A 51 -3.75 -14.14 -3.80
CA LEU A 51 -2.90 -15.07 -4.55
C LEU A 51 -2.77 -16.42 -3.85
N PHE A 52 -2.64 -16.42 -2.52
CA PHE A 52 -2.52 -17.67 -1.78
C PHE A 52 -3.81 -18.49 -1.82
N GLU A 53 -4.95 -17.83 -1.88
CA GLU A 53 -6.21 -18.55 -2.00
C GLU A 53 -6.42 -19.13 -3.39
N LEU A 54 -5.80 -18.52 -4.40
CA LEU A 54 -5.84 -19.08 -5.75
C LEU A 54 -5.01 -20.36 -5.84
N ASP A 55 -3.74 -20.29 -5.45
CA ASP A 55 -2.85 -21.44 -5.52
C ASP A 55 -1.57 -21.07 -4.73
N VAL A 56 -1.50 -21.54 -3.50
CA VAL A 56 -0.39 -21.17 -2.63
C VAL A 56 0.94 -21.68 -3.16
N ASP A 57 0.95 -22.87 -3.75
CA ASP A 57 2.20 -23.44 -4.26
C ASP A 57 2.74 -22.64 -5.43
N LYS A 58 1.85 -22.26 -6.35
CA LYS A 58 2.25 -21.55 -7.55
C LYS A 58 2.68 -20.12 -7.24
N TYR A 59 1.97 -19.46 -6.32
CA TYR A 59 2.21 -18.04 -6.04
C TYR A 59 2.98 -17.82 -4.76
N TYR A 60 3.62 -18.84 -4.23
CA TYR A 60 4.29 -18.71 -2.93
C TYR A 60 5.38 -17.63 -2.95
N VAL A 61 6.28 -17.69 -3.93
CA VAL A 61 7.38 -16.72 -4.00
C VAL A 61 6.84 -15.33 -4.26
N LEU A 62 5.91 -15.22 -5.20
CA LEU A 62 5.33 -13.92 -5.53
C LEU A 62 4.58 -13.34 -4.34
N GLY A 63 3.84 -14.19 -3.62
CA GLY A 63 3.13 -13.75 -2.43
C GLY A 63 4.05 -13.28 -1.32
N CYS A 64 5.20 -13.94 -1.16
CA CYS A 64 6.18 -13.51 -0.16
C CYS A 64 6.74 -12.13 -0.50
N ILE A 65 7.00 -11.86 -1.78
CA ILE A 65 7.47 -10.55 -2.20
C ILE A 65 6.43 -9.48 -1.89
N PHE A 66 5.17 -9.74 -2.20
CA PHE A 66 4.11 -8.78 -1.91
C PHE A 66 3.90 -8.62 -0.41
N HIS A 67 4.11 -9.67 0.37
CA HIS A 67 4.00 -9.57 1.83
C HIS A 67 5.08 -8.63 2.40
N LEU A 68 6.28 -8.67 1.84
CA LEU A 68 7.33 -7.74 2.24
C LEU A 68 6.94 -6.31 1.92
N PHE A 69 6.35 -6.08 0.75
CA PHE A 69 5.81 -4.76 0.42
C PHE A 69 4.75 -4.34 1.42
N PHE A 70 3.86 -5.26 1.78
CA PHE A 70 2.82 -4.96 2.75
C PHE A 70 3.43 -4.50 4.08
N GLN A 71 4.45 -5.21 4.56
CA GLN A 71 5.06 -4.85 5.83
C GLN A 71 5.76 -3.50 5.78
N SER A 72 6.14 -3.04 4.60
CA SER A 72 6.76 -1.73 4.47
C SER A 72 5.77 -0.58 4.69
N TYR A 73 4.47 -0.86 4.81
CA TYR A 73 3.49 0.21 4.99
C TYR A 73 3.75 1.02 6.25
N ILE A 74 4.26 0.40 7.29
CA ILE A 74 4.58 1.09 8.54
C ILE A 74 5.67 2.14 8.28
N LEU A 75 6.68 1.77 7.50
CA LEU A 75 7.77 2.67 7.17
C LEU A 75 7.26 3.88 6.37
N TRP A 76 6.42 3.65 5.39
CA TRP A 76 5.89 4.73 4.57
C TRP A 76 4.94 5.63 5.35
N PHE A 77 4.17 5.06 6.26
CA PHE A 77 3.33 5.85 7.15
C PHE A 77 4.19 6.72 8.06
N TYR A 78 5.29 6.18 8.57
CA TYR A 78 6.22 6.94 9.38
C TYR A 78 6.79 8.12 8.59
N PHE A 79 7.21 7.89 7.35
CA PHE A 79 7.72 8.96 6.51
C PHE A 79 6.67 10.01 6.24
N TYR A 80 5.44 9.58 6.03
CA TYR A 80 4.34 10.53 5.83
C TYR A 80 4.17 11.44 7.05
N ILE A 81 4.09 10.85 8.22
CA ILE A 81 3.91 11.62 9.46
C ILE A 81 5.08 12.57 9.66
N ARG A 82 6.30 12.08 9.47
CA ARG A 82 7.47 12.91 9.63
C ARG A 82 7.49 14.07 8.65
N SER A 83 7.07 13.82 7.42
CA SER A 83 7.03 14.87 6.40
C SER A 83 6.03 15.95 6.78
N VAL A 84 4.87 15.56 7.28
CA VAL A 84 3.84 16.52 7.69
C VAL A 84 4.33 17.33 8.90
N LEU A 85 4.86 16.66 9.91
CA LEU A 85 5.33 17.35 11.10
C LEU A 85 6.55 18.19 10.82
N GLY A 86 7.46 17.69 9.98
CA GLY A 86 8.65 18.43 9.60
C GLY A 86 8.32 19.75 8.94
N ASN A 87 7.30 19.77 8.10
CA ASN A 87 6.87 21.00 7.45
C ASN A 87 6.37 22.02 8.46
N LYS A 88 5.83 21.56 9.59
CA LYS A 88 5.36 22.47 10.62
C LYS A 88 6.46 22.88 11.58
N ILE A 89 7.39 21.99 11.87
CA ILE A 89 8.39 22.20 12.93
C ILE A 89 9.65 22.85 12.41
N SER A 90 10.05 22.52 11.21
CA SER A 90 11.33 22.96 10.67
C SER A 90 11.39 24.44 10.35
N LYS A 91 10.35 25.14 10.67
CA LYS A 91 10.36 26.59 10.53
C LYS A 91 10.81 27.25 11.80
#